data_54a29393cf1218c7506a791a147f9c65
#
_entry.id   54a29393cf1218c7506a791a147f9c65
#
_cell.length_a   1.000
_cell.length_b   1.000
_cell.length_c   1.000
_cell.angle_alpha   90.00
_cell.angle_beta   90.00
_cell.angle_gamma   90.00
#
_symmetry.space_group_name_H-M   'P 1'
#
loop_
_entity.id
_entity.type
_entity.pdbx_description
1 polymer ?
#
loop_
_entity_poly.entity_id
_entity_poly.type
_entity_poly.pdbx_seq_one_letter_code
_entity_poly.pdbx_strand_id
1 'polypeptide(L)'
;MFSRATRAITVFASLLSVTACSVFGNAAAPEPDYRVTLAEPPFELRDYGELIVVKTPMEDGSRASFGRLFDYISGANTAGGDIAMTAPVLNTTGSDGSKIAMTAPVLQNLAGTREMVFVLPADITLETAPVPTDPNVTLDTIPPRRVAVVRYSGFMASNATAEEARLRDWMAGKSLTAQGAAEVAGYNPPWTLPPWRRNEVLIPVSVD
;
A
#
# COMPACT_ATOMS: atom_id res chain seq x y z
N MET A 1 40.74 40.94 2.71
CA MET A 1 40.39 40.14 3.92
C MET A 1 38.87 39.96 3.96
N PHE A 2 38.30 39.39 2.89
CA PHE A 2 36.90 39.07 2.78
C PHE A 2 36.79 37.77 1.99
N SER A 3 36.71 36.61 2.66
CA SER A 3 36.32 35.35 2.00
C SER A 3 36.32 34.17 3.01
N ARG A 4 35.46 34.19 4.01
CA ARG A 4 35.17 32.97 4.82
C ARG A 4 33.74 32.84 5.30
N ALA A 5 32.87 33.81 5.06
CA ALA A 5 31.46 33.76 5.54
C ALA A 5 30.47 33.17 4.54
N THR A 6 30.79 33.11 3.25
CA THR A 6 29.84 32.72 2.19
C THR A 6 29.77 31.20 1.95
N ARG A 7 30.70 30.41 2.45
CA ARG A 7 30.72 28.93 2.26
C ARG A 7 29.90 28.15 3.30
N ALA A 8 29.58 28.72 4.44
CA ALA A 8 28.87 28.04 5.52
C ALA A 8 27.33 28.02 5.29
N ILE A 9 26.80 29.01 4.55
CA ILE A 9 25.35 29.14 4.32
C ILE A 9 24.86 28.18 3.24
N THR A 10 25.70 27.85 2.26
CA THR A 10 25.32 26.96 1.14
C THR A 10 25.23 25.48 1.54
N VAL A 11 25.98 25.06 2.55
CA VAL A 11 25.95 23.65 3.03
C VAL A 11 24.72 23.38 3.91
N PHE A 12 24.20 24.40 4.61
CA PHE A 12 23.01 24.22 5.46
C PHE A 12 21.70 24.19 4.66
N ALA A 13 21.65 24.82 3.49
CA ALA A 13 20.49 24.80 2.61
C ALA A 13 20.32 23.45 1.89
N SER A 14 21.39 22.70 1.65
CA SER A 14 21.34 21.42 0.94
C SER A 14 20.88 20.24 1.82
N LEU A 15 20.97 20.33 3.16
CA LEU A 15 20.50 19.27 4.06
C LEU A 15 18.99 19.32 4.36
N LEU A 16 18.31 20.44 4.10
CA LEU A 16 16.87 20.56 4.33
C LEU A 16 16.03 20.03 3.16
N SER A 17 16.64 19.75 2.01
CA SER A 17 15.90 19.38 0.79
C SER A 17 15.45 17.91 0.72
N VAL A 18 16.01 17.02 1.54
CA VAL A 18 15.75 15.58 1.43
C VAL A 18 14.58 15.12 2.30
N THR A 19 14.18 15.90 3.31
CA THR A 19 13.10 15.52 4.24
C THR A 19 11.72 16.03 3.82
N ALA A 20 11.64 16.93 2.84
CA ALA A 20 10.39 17.57 2.43
C ALA A 20 9.50 16.66 1.53
N CYS A 21 10.07 15.69 0.81
CA CYS A 21 9.31 14.91 -0.17
C CYS A 21 8.26 13.96 0.43
N SER A 22 8.48 13.42 1.62
CA SER A 22 7.51 12.48 2.24
C SER A 22 6.36 13.15 2.97
N VAL A 23 6.50 14.42 3.37
CA VAL A 23 5.44 15.20 4.02
C VAL A 23 4.41 15.69 2.99
N PHE A 24 4.82 15.90 1.75
CA PHE A 24 3.99 16.43 0.65
C PHE A 24 3.39 15.35 -0.27
N GLY A 25 3.25 14.11 0.19
CA GLY A 25 2.38 13.14 -0.46
C GLY A 25 2.98 12.32 -1.62
N ASN A 26 4.30 12.30 -1.80
CA ASN A 26 4.90 11.35 -2.73
C ASN A 26 4.79 9.93 -2.14
N ALA A 27 4.18 9.01 -2.89
CA ALA A 27 4.18 7.59 -2.54
C ALA A 27 5.64 7.12 -2.45
N ALA A 28 6.03 6.68 -1.25
CA ALA A 28 7.41 6.25 -0.99
C ALA A 28 7.65 4.78 -1.38
N ALA A 29 6.58 4.07 -1.78
CA ALA A 29 6.62 2.63 -2.04
C ALA A 29 6.14 2.32 -3.47
N PRO A 30 6.69 1.27 -4.12
CA PRO A 30 6.20 0.79 -5.40
C PRO A 30 4.71 0.43 -5.33
N GLU A 31 3.98 0.64 -6.41
CA GLU A 31 2.59 0.24 -6.57
C GLU A 31 2.51 -0.99 -7.47
N PRO A 32 1.49 -1.87 -7.31
CA PRO A 32 1.26 -2.95 -8.24
C PRO A 32 0.87 -2.39 -9.62
N ASP A 33 1.30 -3.05 -10.67
CA ASP A 33 0.96 -2.68 -12.03
C ASP A 33 -0.53 -2.85 -12.32
N TYR A 34 -1.11 -1.89 -13.02
CA TYR A 34 -2.47 -1.96 -13.54
C TYR A 34 -2.61 -1.24 -14.87
N ARG A 35 -3.63 -1.61 -15.62
CA ARG A 35 -3.99 -0.91 -16.86
C ARG A 35 -5.26 -0.09 -16.65
N VAL A 36 -5.21 1.21 -16.87
CA VAL A 36 -6.41 2.06 -16.90
C VAL A 36 -7.16 1.82 -18.22
N THR A 37 -8.40 1.40 -18.12
CA THR A 37 -9.28 1.14 -19.28
C THR A 37 -10.29 2.26 -19.52
N LEU A 38 -10.64 3.02 -18.46
CA LEU A 38 -11.45 4.24 -18.50
C LEU A 38 -10.94 5.23 -17.46
N ALA A 39 -10.77 6.49 -17.83
CA ALA A 39 -10.34 7.56 -16.94
C ALA A 39 -11.29 8.75 -17.05
N GLU A 40 -12.01 9.03 -15.96
CA GLU A 40 -12.90 10.20 -15.79
C GLU A 40 -12.65 10.80 -14.40
N PRO A 41 -11.57 11.55 -14.19
CA PRO A 41 -11.16 11.99 -12.85
C PRO A 41 -12.31 12.58 -12.03
N PRO A 42 -12.50 12.19 -10.74
CA PRO A 42 -11.56 11.37 -9.94
C PRO A 42 -11.78 9.85 -10.07
N PHE A 43 -12.57 9.38 -11.04
CA PHE A 43 -12.92 7.98 -11.26
C PHE A 43 -12.05 7.33 -12.33
N GLU A 44 -11.75 6.06 -12.12
CA GLU A 44 -11.02 5.21 -13.07
C GLU A 44 -11.58 3.79 -13.07
N LEU A 45 -11.45 3.11 -14.20
CA LEU A 45 -11.64 1.66 -14.33
C LEU A 45 -10.27 1.05 -14.62
N ARG A 46 -9.85 0.13 -13.75
CA ARG A 46 -8.52 -0.48 -13.80
C ARG A 46 -8.60 -2.00 -13.90
N ASP A 47 -7.73 -2.58 -14.73
CA ASP A 47 -7.47 -4.02 -14.77
C ASP A 47 -6.17 -4.30 -14.02
N TYR A 48 -6.24 -5.11 -12.96
CA TYR A 48 -5.10 -5.63 -12.23
C TYR A 48 -4.81 -7.06 -12.66
N GLY A 49 -3.52 -7.42 -12.72
CA GLY A 49 -3.08 -8.81 -12.77
C GLY A 49 -3.28 -9.52 -11.44
N GLU A 50 -2.76 -10.73 -11.33
CA GLU A 50 -2.68 -11.45 -10.05
C GLU A 50 -1.78 -10.68 -9.08
N LEU A 51 -2.22 -10.58 -7.82
CA LEU A 51 -1.46 -9.93 -6.75
C LEU A 51 -1.22 -10.93 -5.62
N ILE A 52 0.04 -11.08 -5.22
CA ILE A 52 0.39 -11.81 -4.01
C ILE A 52 0.27 -10.86 -2.84
N VAL A 53 -0.40 -11.30 -1.80
CA VAL A 53 -0.72 -10.47 -0.65
C VAL A 53 -0.42 -11.18 0.67
N VAL A 54 -0.18 -10.38 1.69
CA VAL A 54 -0.18 -10.83 3.08
C VAL A 54 -1.31 -10.13 3.82
N LYS A 55 -2.08 -10.87 4.61
CA LYS A 55 -3.27 -10.36 5.29
C LYS A 55 -3.34 -10.75 6.76
N THR A 56 -4.07 -9.95 7.53
CA THR A 56 -4.33 -10.19 8.96
C THR A 56 -5.71 -9.65 9.35
N PRO A 57 -6.42 -10.32 10.29
CA PRO A 57 -7.66 -9.80 10.86
C PRO A 57 -7.45 -8.43 11.54
N MET A 58 -8.52 -7.62 11.55
CA MET A 58 -8.53 -6.28 12.17
C MET A 58 -9.32 -6.23 13.49
N GLU A 59 -9.52 -7.35 14.16
CA GLU A 59 -10.28 -7.45 15.41
C GLU A 59 -9.65 -6.62 16.53
N ASP A 60 -8.31 -6.60 16.61
CA ASP A 60 -7.53 -5.83 17.58
C ASP A 60 -7.30 -4.36 17.17
N GLY A 61 -7.94 -3.92 16.09
CA GLY A 61 -7.83 -2.58 15.53
C GLY A 61 -6.68 -2.37 14.54
N SER A 62 -6.80 -1.30 13.75
CA SER A 62 -5.91 -1.02 12.61
C SER A 62 -4.43 -0.91 12.97
N ARG A 63 -4.11 -0.42 14.19
CA ARG A 63 -2.71 -0.25 14.61
C ARG A 63 -2.03 -1.60 14.87
N ALA A 64 -2.72 -2.53 15.53
CA ALA A 64 -2.20 -3.87 15.80
C ALA A 64 -2.04 -4.66 14.51
N SER A 65 -3.04 -4.60 13.63
CA SER A 65 -3.01 -5.27 12.32
C SER A 65 -1.89 -4.75 11.44
N PHE A 66 -1.69 -3.42 11.39
CA PHE A 66 -0.57 -2.83 10.67
C PHE A 66 0.77 -3.29 11.25
N GLY A 67 0.90 -3.34 12.58
CA GLY A 67 2.11 -3.82 13.25
C GLY A 67 2.46 -5.24 12.83
N ARG A 68 1.51 -6.17 12.86
CA ARG A 68 1.72 -7.57 12.44
C ARG A 68 2.22 -7.69 10.99
N LEU A 69 1.59 -6.97 10.05
CA LEU A 69 2.01 -7.00 8.65
C LEU A 69 3.35 -6.30 8.44
N PHE A 70 3.60 -5.23 9.19
CA PHE A 70 4.88 -4.53 9.15
C PHE A 70 6.02 -5.39 9.70
N ASP A 71 5.79 -6.11 10.81
CA ASP A 71 6.74 -7.06 11.37
C ASP A 71 7.06 -8.18 10.37
N TYR A 72 6.05 -8.72 9.68
CA TYR A 72 6.25 -9.72 8.63
C TYR A 72 7.19 -9.22 7.54
N ILE A 73 6.94 -8.03 6.95
CA ILE A 73 7.82 -7.49 5.89
C ILE A 73 9.19 -7.05 6.43
N SER A 74 9.30 -6.82 7.74
CA SER A 74 10.54 -6.43 8.42
C SER A 74 11.41 -7.62 8.85
N GLY A 75 10.94 -8.86 8.61
CA GLY A 75 11.71 -10.08 8.87
C GLY A 75 11.11 -11.04 9.90
N ALA A 76 9.90 -10.77 10.43
CA ALA A 76 9.17 -11.77 11.23
C ALA A 76 8.56 -12.86 10.32
N ASN A 77 9.42 -13.54 9.56
CA ASN A 77 9.08 -14.56 8.61
C ASN A 77 10.22 -15.60 8.52
N THR A 78 9.94 -16.74 7.92
CA THR A 78 10.94 -17.75 7.60
C THR A 78 11.26 -17.66 6.11
N ALA A 79 12.54 -17.56 5.76
CA ALA A 79 12.93 -17.63 4.36
C ALA A 79 12.50 -18.98 3.77
N GLY A 80 11.52 -18.96 2.87
CA GLY A 80 11.11 -20.14 2.12
C GLY A 80 12.15 -20.45 1.04
N GLY A 81 13.04 -21.44 1.29
CA GLY A 81 14.05 -21.91 0.33
C GLY A 81 15.37 -21.14 0.34
N ASP A 82 16.44 -21.81 -0.08
CA ASP A 82 17.80 -21.27 -0.20
C ASP A 82 17.85 -20.07 -1.15
N ILE A 83 17.80 -18.85 -0.59
CA ILE A 83 18.09 -17.64 -1.33
C ILE A 83 19.58 -17.36 -1.15
N ALA A 84 20.36 -17.49 -2.23
CA ALA A 84 21.75 -17.09 -2.27
C ALA A 84 21.90 -15.62 -1.84
N MET A 85 22.62 -15.40 -0.74
CA MET A 85 22.88 -14.08 -0.20
C MET A 85 23.74 -13.25 -1.15
N THR A 86 23.22 -12.11 -1.58
CA THR A 86 24.05 -11.00 -2.07
C THR A 86 23.95 -9.86 -1.07
N ALA A 87 25.11 -9.52 -0.47
CA ALA A 87 25.26 -8.55 0.61
C ALA A 87 25.18 -7.08 0.11
N PRO A 88 24.87 -6.07 1.01
CA PRO A 88 25.58 -5.90 2.27
C PRO A 88 24.69 -6.05 3.52
N VAL A 89 25.29 -6.70 4.50
CA VAL A 89 24.74 -6.88 5.86
C VAL A 89 24.89 -5.59 6.65
N LEU A 90 23.77 -5.04 7.11
CA LEU A 90 23.78 -4.13 8.26
C LEU A 90 23.25 -4.92 9.47
N ASN A 91 24.14 -5.18 10.41
CA ASN A 91 23.86 -5.88 11.66
C ASN A 91 22.78 -5.16 12.47
N THR A 92 21.65 -5.83 12.67
CA THR A 92 20.85 -5.71 13.90
C THR A 92 20.54 -7.14 14.36
N THR A 93 20.89 -7.42 15.59
CA THR A 93 20.83 -8.71 16.26
C THR A 93 19.44 -9.35 16.15
N GLY A 94 19.36 -10.53 15.51
CA GLY A 94 18.42 -11.59 15.88
C GLY A 94 17.09 -11.63 15.19
N SER A 95 17.04 -11.87 13.87
CA SER A 95 16.01 -12.70 13.28
C SER A 95 16.53 -13.26 11.93
N ASP A 96 16.42 -14.57 11.74
CA ASP A 96 16.77 -15.26 10.48
C ASP A 96 15.76 -15.00 9.34
N GLY A 97 14.93 -13.94 9.47
CA GLY A 97 13.89 -13.59 8.52
C GLY A 97 14.34 -12.67 7.39
N SER A 98 13.72 -12.80 6.23
CA SER A 98 13.99 -11.96 5.06
C SER A 98 13.18 -10.66 5.11
N LYS A 99 13.83 -9.51 4.83
CA LYS A 99 13.12 -8.23 4.67
C LYS A 99 12.50 -8.12 3.28
N ILE A 100 11.23 -7.74 3.25
CA ILE A 100 10.46 -7.52 2.02
C ILE A 100 10.24 -6.01 1.88
N ALA A 101 10.42 -5.47 0.67
CA ALA A 101 10.13 -4.07 0.40
C ALA A 101 8.63 -3.79 0.61
N MET A 102 8.32 -2.71 1.34
CA MET A 102 6.93 -2.29 1.51
C MET A 102 6.41 -1.77 0.17
N THR A 103 5.24 -2.25 -0.25
CA THR A 103 4.49 -1.72 -1.40
C THR A 103 3.26 -0.95 -0.94
N ALA A 104 2.78 -0.04 -1.75
CA ALA A 104 1.49 0.61 -1.59
C ALA A 104 0.51 0.03 -2.63
N PRO A 105 -0.78 -0.04 -2.37
CA PRO A 105 -1.49 0.45 -1.19
C PRO A 105 -1.59 -0.54 -0.02
N VAL A 106 -1.99 -0.04 1.15
CA VAL A 106 -2.54 -0.85 2.24
C VAL A 106 -4.05 -0.93 2.03
N LEU A 107 -4.57 -2.13 1.83
CA LEU A 107 -5.99 -2.37 1.59
C LEU A 107 -6.72 -2.73 2.89
N GLN A 108 -7.97 -2.27 3.01
CA GLN A 108 -8.89 -2.65 4.08
C GLN A 108 -10.26 -2.94 3.46
N ASN A 109 -10.84 -4.08 3.79
CA ASN A 109 -12.20 -4.41 3.37
C ASN A 109 -13.21 -3.66 4.27
N LEU A 110 -14.24 -3.05 3.67
CA LEU A 110 -15.27 -2.30 4.38
C LEU A 110 -16.47 -3.15 4.82
N ALA A 111 -16.61 -4.38 4.29
CA ALA A 111 -17.73 -5.26 4.61
C ALA A 111 -17.24 -6.67 4.94
N GLY A 112 -17.99 -7.38 5.80
CA GLY A 112 -17.68 -8.74 6.18
C GLY A 112 -16.55 -8.83 7.20
N THR A 113 -15.68 -9.83 7.07
CA THR A 113 -14.48 -9.98 7.89
C THR A 113 -13.52 -8.84 7.60
N ARG A 114 -13.30 -8.00 8.60
CA ARG A 114 -12.39 -6.85 8.44
C ARG A 114 -10.95 -7.34 8.45
N GLU A 115 -10.29 -7.25 7.31
CA GLU A 115 -8.89 -7.62 7.13
C GLU A 115 -8.07 -6.42 6.67
N MET A 116 -6.82 -6.38 7.09
CA MET A 116 -5.80 -5.51 6.53
C MET A 116 -4.91 -6.33 5.62
N VAL A 117 -4.59 -5.79 4.46
CA VAL A 117 -3.86 -6.48 3.40
C VAL A 117 -2.71 -5.62 2.91
N PHE A 118 -1.50 -6.20 2.85
CA PHE A 118 -0.37 -5.60 2.13
C PHE A 118 -0.15 -6.37 0.84
N VAL A 119 -0.04 -5.65 -0.26
CA VAL A 119 0.37 -6.22 -1.54
C VAL A 119 1.89 -6.42 -1.49
N LEU A 120 2.37 -7.58 -1.89
CA LEU A 120 3.80 -7.85 -1.96
C LEU A 120 4.39 -7.36 -3.30
N PRO A 121 5.72 -7.11 -3.36
CA PRO A 121 6.40 -6.77 -4.61
C PRO A 121 6.11 -7.77 -5.74
N ALA A 122 6.10 -7.28 -6.98
CA ALA A 122 5.73 -8.06 -8.16
C ALA A 122 6.71 -9.22 -8.49
N ASP A 123 7.92 -9.17 -7.94
CA ASP A 123 8.94 -10.22 -8.07
C ASP A 123 8.76 -11.37 -7.07
N ILE A 124 7.82 -11.24 -6.11
CA ILE A 124 7.48 -12.27 -5.13
C ILE A 124 6.28 -13.08 -5.65
N THR A 125 6.46 -14.41 -5.71
CA THR A 125 5.37 -15.37 -5.97
C THR A 125 4.93 -16.03 -4.67
N LEU A 126 3.78 -16.73 -4.67
CA LEU A 126 3.31 -17.45 -3.50
C LEU A 126 4.32 -18.53 -3.03
N GLU A 127 5.10 -19.10 -3.98
CA GLU A 127 6.10 -20.12 -3.70
C GLU A 127 7.39 -19.55 -3.11
N THR A 128 7.74 -18.29 -3.48
CA THR A 128 8.96 -17.61 -3.02
C THR A 128 8.72 -16.68 -1.83
N ALA A 129 7.46 -16.41 -1.51
CA ALA A 129 7.11 -15.57 -0.37
C ALA A 129 7.53 -16.24 0.94
N PRO A 130 8.29 -15.55 1.82
CA PRO A 130 8.66 -16.08 3.12
C PRO A 130 7.42 -16.43 3.97
N VAL A 131 7.45 -17.55 4.68
CA VAL A 131 6.33 -17.98 5.52
C VAL A 131 6.23 -17.09 6.76
N PRO A 132 5.04 -16.51 7.07
CA PRO A 132 4.84 -15.73 8.29
C PRO A 132 5.11 -16.56 9.55
N THR A 133 5.70 -15.94 10.58
CA THR A 133 5.88 -16.56 11.90
C THR A 133 4.72 -16.29 12.85
N ASP A 134 3.94 -15.22 12.61
CA ASP A 134 2.72 -14.91 13.37
C ASP A 134 1.54 -15.73 12.78
N PRO A 135 0.83 -16.55 13.59
CA PRO A 135 -0.30 -17.36 13.12
C PRO A 135 -1.51 -16.52 12.64
N ASN A 136 -1.58 -15.24 12.99
CA ASN A 136 -2.61 -14.33 12.50
C ASN A 136 -2.26 -13.65 11.16
N VAL A 137 -1.08 -13.95 10.61
CA VAL A 137 -0.63 -13.43 9.33
C VAL A 137 -0.64 -14.55 8.30
N THR A 138 -1.34 -14.35 7.19
CA THR A 138 -1.48 -15.36 6.14
C THR A 138 -1.13 -14.79 4.78
N LEU A 139 -0.47 -15.62 3.96
CA LEU A 139 -0.26 -15.34 2.53
C LEU A 139 -1.50 -15.74 1.74
N ASP A 140 -1.84 -14.96 0.74
CA ASP A 140 -2.97 -15.20 -0.16
C ASP A 140 -2.72 -14.62 -1.54
N THR A 141 -3.60 -14.93 -2.47
CA THR A 141 -3.57 -14.43 -3.85
C THR A 141 -4.88 -13.70 -4.17
N ILE A 142 -4.78 -12.50 -4.68
CA ILE A 142 -5.92 -11.82 -5.30
C ILE A 142 -5.88 -12.11 -6.81
N PRO A 143 -6.87 -12.80 -7.37
CA PRO A 143 -6.87 -13.14 -8.80
C PRO A 143 -6.98 -11.88 -9.67
N PRO A 144 -6.61 -11.97 -10.95
CA PRO A 144 -6.80 -10.88 -11.89
C PRO A 144 -8.22 -10.35 -11.84
N ARG A 145 -8.38 -9.03 -11.73
CA ARG A 145 -9.70 -8.42 -11.55
C ARG A 145 -9.78 -7.02 -12.13
N ARG A 146 -11.00 -6.67 -12.58
CA ARG A 146 -11.34 -5.30 -12.94
C ARG A 146 -11.93 -4.58 -11.73
N VAL A 147 -11.50 -3.33 -11.50
CA VAL A 147 -11.92 -2.53 -10.35
C VAL A 147 -12.34 -1.14 -10.80
N ALA A 148 -13.48 -0.68 -10.32
CA ALA A 148 -13.83 0.74 -10.31
C ALA A 148 -13.13 1.42 -9.14
N VAL A 149 -12.58 2.59 -9.37
CA VAL A 149 -11.75 3.32 -8.39
C VAL A 149 -12.21 4.76 -8.32
N VAL A 150 -12.29 5.32 -7.10
CA VAL A 150 -12.35 6.77 -6.87
C VAL A 150 -11.17 7.20 -6.02
N ARG A 151 -10.45 8.23 -6.46
CA ARG A 151 -9.34 8.83 -5.74
C ARG A 151 -9.80 10.02 -4.92
N TYR A 152 -9.35 10.09 -3.67
CA TYR A 152 -9.65 11.20 -2.76
C TYR A 152 -8.47 11.52 -1.84
N SER A 153 -8.52 12.67 -1.15
CA SER A 153 -7.54 13.09 -0.15
C SER A 153 -8.18 13.25 1.23
N GLY A 154 -7.37 13.47 2.25
CA GLY A 154 -7.83 13.64 3.61
C GLY A 154 -7.64 12.41 4.48
N PHE A 155 -8.52 12.24 5.47
CA PHE A 155 -8.49 11.08 6.35
C PHE A 155 -9.16 9.88 5.66
N MET A 156 -8.44 8.77 5.57
CA MET A 156 -8.86 7.56 4.87
C MET A 156 -10.25 7.08 5.34
N ALA A 157 -10.42 6.85 6.64
CA ALA A 157 -11.63 6.23 7.17
C ALA A 157 -12.85 7.17 7.18
N SER A 158 -12.69 8.47 7.46
CA SER A 158 -13.82 9.39 7.61
C SER A 158 -14.51 9.73 6.29
N ASN A 159 -13.79 9.65 5.17
CA ASN A 159 -14.34 10.01 3.86
C ASN A 159 -14.75 8.79 3.03
N ALA A 160 -14.29 7.58 3.40
CA ALA A 160 -14.46 6.37 2.61
C ALA A 160 -15.92 6.07 2.25
N THR A 161 -16.85 6.18 3.20
CA THR A 161 -18.28 5.88 2.95
C THR A 161 -18.91 6.85 1.95
N ALA A 162 -18.58 8.14 2.04
CA ALA A 162 -19.08 9.13 1.09
C ALA A 162 -18.50 8.91 -0.31
N GLU A 163 -17.22 8.58 -0.39
CA GLU A 163 -16.55 8.30 -1.66
C GLU A 163 -17.01 6.97 -2.27
N GLU A 164 -17.33 5.96 -1.45
CA GLU A 164 -17.95 4.73 -1.93
C GLU A 164 -19.33 5.01 -2.57
N ALA A 165 -20.17 5.82 -1.93
CA ALA A 165 -21.47 6.18 -2.50
C ALA A 165 -21.30 6.88 -3.85
N ARG A 166 -20.39 7.85 -3.96
CA ARG A 166 -20.09 8.53 -5.23
C ARG A 166 -19.59 7.57 -6.31
N LEU A 167 -18.74 6.61 -5.92
CA LEU A 167 -18.24 5.59 -6.85
C LEU A 167 -19.37 4.69 -7.37
N ARG A 168 -20.30 4.27 -6.49
CA ARG A 168 -21.45 3.45 -6.88
C ARG A 168 -22.40 4.20 -7.81
N ASP A 169 -22.63 5.51 -7.60
CA ASP A 169 -23.42 6.35 -8.50
C ASP A 169 -22.76 6.45 -9.88
N TRP A 170 -21.43 6.64 -9.93
CA TRP A 170 -20.71 6.65 -11.19
C TRP A 170 -20.76 5.29 -11.91
N MET A 171 -20.61 4.18 -11.18
CA MET A 171 -20.71 2.82 -11.71
C MET A 171 -22.08 2.56 -12.33
N ALA A 172 -23.18 3.01 -11.69
CA ALA A 172 -24.52 2.87 -12.21
C ALA A 172 -24.70 3.56 -13.57
N GLY A 173 -24.09 4.75 -13.75
CA GLY A 173 -24.06 5.46 -15.03
C GLY A 173 -23.23 4.79 -16.13
N LYS A 174 -22.46 3.76 -15.81
CA LYS A 174 -21.58 3.02 -16.73
C LYS A 174 -21.97 1.55 -16.92
N SER A 175 -23.11 1.12 -16.39
CA SER A 175 -23.55 -0.28 -16.41
C SER A 175 -22.50 -1.24 -15.81
N LEU A 176 -21.84 -0.81 -14.74
CA LEU A 176 -20.85 -1.62 -14.02
C LEU A 176 -21.52 -2.27 -12.81
N THR A 177 -21.42 -3.59 -12.71
CA THR A 177 -22.00 -4.36 -11.60
C THR A 177 -20.92 -4.73 -10.59
N ALA A 178 -21.13 -4.37 -9.32
CA ALA A 178 -20.21 -4.73 -8.24
C ALA A 178 -20.15 -6.25 -8.03
N GLN A 179 -18.96 -6.82 -7.99
CA GLN A 179 -18.68 -8.23 -7.78
C GLN A 179 -18.17 -8.53 -6.35
N GLY A 180 -18.00 -7.50 -5.54
CA GLY A 180 -17.48 -7.65 -4.17
C GLY A 180 -17.72 -6.41 -3.31
N ALA A 181 -17.26 -6.50 -2.09
CA ALA A 181 -17.26 -5.39 -1.14
C ALA A 181 -16.30 -4.28 -1.59
N ALA A 182 -16.58 -3.06 -1.13
CA ALA A 182 -15.65 -1.96 -1.29
C ALA A 182 -14.40 -2.16 -0.41
N GLU A 183 -13.26 -1.81 -0.97
CA GLU A 183 -11.96 -1.81 -0.31
C GLU A 183 -11.45 -0.37 -0.22
N VAL A 184 -10.78 -0.01 0.86
CA VAL A 184 -10.13 1.30 1.02
C VAL A 184 -8.62 1.12 0.95
N ALA A 185 -7.99 1.91 0.10
CA ALA A 185 -6.56 1.88 -0.14
C ALA A 185 -5.89 3.17 0.35
N GLY A 186 -4.86 3.04 1.18
CA GLY A 186 -4.00 4.13 1.64
C GLY A 186 -2.61 4.04 1.06
N TYR A 187 -2.13 5.13 0.45
CA TYR A 187 -0.85 5.17 -0.28
C TYR A 187 0.27 5.91 0.45
N ASN A 188 -0.06 6.63 1.51
CA ASN A 188 0.88 7.50 2.18
C ASN A 188 1.14 7.09 3.63
N PRO A 189 2.36 7.35 4.15
CA PRO A 189 2.67 7.17 5.55
C PRO A 189 1.77 8.01 6.47
N PRO A 190 1.58 7.60 7.74
CA PRO A 190 0.67 8.29 8.66
C PRO A 190 1.08 9.72 9.01
N TRP A 191 2.36 10.09 8.83
CA TRP A 191 2.86 11.46 9.03
C TRP A 191 2.61 12.40 7.84
N THR A 192 2.16 11.90 6.68
CA THR A 192 1.73 12.77 5.57
C THR A 192 0.53 13.58 6.00
N LEU A 193 0.55 14.88 5.73
CA LEU A 193 -0.56 15.75 6.08
C LEU A 193 -1.83 15.39 5.31
N PRO A 194 -3.01 15.40 5.94
CA PRO A 194 -4.23 14.90 5.34
C PRO A 194 -4.57 15.43 3.94
N PRO A 195 -4.42 16.72 3.61
CA PRO A 195 -4.74 17.23 2.28
C PRO A 195 -3.87 16.65 1.16
N TRP A 196 -2.67 16.14 1.48
CA TRP A 196 -1.73 15.54 0.51
C TRP A 196 -1.73 14.02 0.52
N ARG A 197 -2.60 13.39 1.33
CA ARG A 197 -2.77 11.93 1.29
C ARG A 197 -3.52 11.53 0.04
N ARG A 198 -3.03 10.49 -0.61
CA ARG A 198 -3.76 9.76 -1.63
C ARG A 198 -4.45 8.59 -0.96
N ASN A 199 -5.77 8.57 -1.03
CA ASN A 199 -6.59 7.43 -0.67
C ASN A 199 -7.46 7.06 -1.86
N GLU A 200 -7.89 5.82 -1.92
CA GLU A 200 -8.79 5.34 -2.96
C GLU A 200 -9.85 4.42 -2.35
N VAL A 201 -11.07 4.45 -2.91
CA VAL A 201 -12.03 3.36 -2.75
C VAL A 201 -12.02 2.54 -4.02
N LEU A 202 -11.94 1.23 -3.87
CA LEU A 202 -11.91 0.26 -4.95
C LEU A 202 -13.11 -0.67 -4.82
N ILE A 203 -13.84 -0.92 -5.92
CA ILE A 203 -14.93 -1.90 -5.97
C ILE A 203 -14.66 -2.84 -7.13
N PRO A 204 -14.49 -4.16 -6.89
CA PRO A 204 -14.41 -5.14 -7.96
C PRO A 204 -15.68 -5.13 -8.79
N VAL A 205 -15.56 -5.17 -10.12
CA VAL A 205 -16.69 -5.05 -11.04
C VAL A 205 -16.64 -6.07 -12.18
N SER A 206 -17.83 -6.44 -12.69
CA SER A 206 -18.00 -6.99 -14.03
C SER A 206 -18.54 -5.91 -14.98
N VAL A 207 -18.27 -6.11 -16.26
CA VAL A 207 -18.92 -5.38 -17.35
C VAL A 207 -20.01 -6.32 -17.89
N ASP A 208 -21.27 -5.87 -17.86
CA ASP A 208 -22.41 -6.59 -18.41
C ASP A 208 -22.44 -6.49 -19.94
#